data_909162b2a0350b837324ac95bd79468a
#
_entry.id   909162b2a0350b837324ac95bd79468a
#
_cell.length_a   1.000
_cell.length_b   1.000
_cell.length_c   1.000
_cell.angle_alpha   90.00
_cell.angle_beta   90.00
_cell.angle_gamma   90.00
#
_symmetry.space_group_name_H-M   'P 1'
#
loop_
_entity.id
_entity.type
_entity.pdbx_description
1 polymer ?
#
loop_
_entity_poly.entity_id
_entity_poly.type
_entity_poly.pdbx_seq_one_letter_code
_entity_poly.pdbx_strand_id
1 'polypeptide(L)'
;MGQKPKVAFICVHNSCRSQIAEALGKYLASDVFESYSAGTETVPQINQDAVRLIKQLYGIDMEQAQYSKLLNELPPVDIVITMG
;
A
#
# COMPACT_ATOMS: atom_id res chain seq x y z
N MET A 1 -9.90 19.31 15.26
CA MET A 1 -8.79 18.46 14.88
C MET A 1 -9.04 17.86 13.54
N GLY A 2 -8.19 18.13 12.61
CA GLY A 2 -8.31 17.56 11.30
C GLY A 2 -7.98 16.08 11.31
N GLN A 3 -8.64 15.34 10.43
CA GLN A 3 -8.24 13.98 10.18
C GLN A 3 -6.98 13.97 9.32
N LYS A 4 -6.20 12.91 9.45
CA LYS A 4 -5.04 12.74 8.60
C LYS A 4 -5.52 12.54 7.15
N PRO A 5 -4.81 13.08 6.16
CA PRO A 5 -5.16 12.81 4.77
C PRO A 5 -5.00 11.32 4.45
N LYS A 6 -5.83 10.84 3.54
CA LYS A 6 -5.75 9.48 3.03
C LYS A 6 -5.01 9.49 1.71
N VAL A 7 -3.93 8.73 1.62
CA VAL A 7 -3.07 8.68 0.44
C VAL A 7 -3.10 7.28 -0.15
N ALA A 8 -3.39 7.17 -1.44
CA ALA A 8 -3.42 5.89 -2.13
C ALA A 8 -2.30 5.81 -3.15
N PHE A 9 -1.52 4.75 -3.07
CA PHE A 9 -0.45 4.44 -4.03
C PHE A 9 -1.00 3.45 -5.03
N ILE A 10 -1.00 3.82 -6.32
CA ILE A 10 -1.68 3.05 -7.36
C ILE A 10 -0.67 2.53 -8.37
N CYS A 11 -0.77 1.24 -8.68
CA CYS A 11 -0.03 0.63 -9.78
C CYS A 11 -0.97 -0.35 -10.50
N VAL A 12 -0.46 -1.07 -11.50
CA VAL A 12 -1.34 -1.93 -12.30
C VAL A 12 -1.86 -3.11 -11.46
N HIS A 13 -0.96 -3.91 -10.91
CA HIS A 13 -1.35 -5.16 -10.25
C HIS A 13 -1.48 -5.04 -8.74
N ASN A 14 -1.05 -3.94 -8.15
CA ASN A 14 -1.05 -3.77 -6.68
C ASN A 14 -0.34 -4.93 -5.99
N SER A 15 0.81 -5.34 -6.51
CA SER A 15 1.50 -6.50 -5.97
C SER A 15 2.91 -6.23 -5.49
N CYS A 16 3.56 -5.15 -5.93
CA CYS A 16 4.94 -4.87 -5.55
C CYS A 16 5.12 -3.42 -5.10
N ARG A 17 5.34 -2.50 -6.04
CA ARG A 17 5.72 -1.12 -5.68
C ARG A 17 4.69 -0.42 -4.82
N SER A 18 3.42 -0.48 -5.19
CA SER A 18 2.38 0.21 -4.40
C SER A 18 2.18 -0.46 -3.04
N GLN A 19 2.37 -1.77 -2.95
CA GLN A 19 2.29 -2.46 -1.68
C GLN A 19 3.45 -2.07 -0.75
N ILE A 20 4.65 -1.96 -1.31
CA ILE A 20 5.81 -1.48 -0.55
C ILE A 20 5.57 -0.05 -0.08
N ALA A 21 5.06 0.81 -0.96
CA ALA A 21 4.78 2.20 -0.60
C ALA A 21 3.74 2.27 0.52
N GLU A 22 2.69 1.46 0.46
CA GLU A 22 1.70 1.43 1.53
C GLU A 22 2.34 1.00 2.85
N ALA A 23 3.15 -0.05 2.82
CA ALA A 23 3.80 -0.56 4.04
C ALA A 23 4.74 0.47 4.65
N LEU A 24 5.56 1.11 3.82
CA LEU A 24 6.49 2.12 4.32
C LEU A 24 5.77 3.36 4.82
N GLY A 25 4.67 3.75 4.17
CA GLY A 25 3.86 4.86 4.64
C GLY A 25 3.29 4.59 6.03
N LYS A 26 2.79 3.38 6.25
CA LYS A 26 2.28 2.98 7.56
C LYS A 26 3.38 2.93 8.61
N TYR A 27 4.56 2.47 8.22
CA TYR A 27 5.67 2.32 9.15
C TYR A 27 6.31 3.66 9.50
N LEU A 28 6.53 4.52 8.52
CA LEU A 28 7.32 5.73 8.69
C LEU A 28 6.49 6.98 8.94
N ALA A 29 5.24 7.01 8.52
CA ALA A 29 4.44 8.23 8.50
C ALA A 29 2.99 8.03 8.91
N SER A 30 2.71 7.03 9.74
CA SER A 30 1.32 6.75 10.17
C SER A 30 0.71 7.91 10.97
N ASP A 31 1.52 8.76 11.54
CA ASP A 31 1.08 9.95 12.25
C ASP A 31 0.82 11.14 11.31
N VAL A 32 1.23 11.03 10.05
CA VAL A 32 1.10 12.10 9.06
C VAL A 32 -0.07 11.84 8.11
N PHE A 33 -0.19 10.61 7.60
CA PHE A 33 -1.26 10.25 6.68
C PHE A 33 -1.65 8.78 6.83
N GLU A 34 -2.86 8.47 6.36
CA GLU A 34 -3.31 7.07 6.26
C GLU A 34 -2.89 6.54 4.90
N SER A 35 -2.21 5.40 4.90
CA SER A 35 -1.59 4.84 3.70
C SER A 35 -2.44 3.70 3.14
N TYR A 36 -2.73 3.77 1.85
CA TYR A 36 -3.49 2.76 1.12
C TYR A 36 -2.78 2.44 -0.19
N SER A 37 -3.14 1.32 -0.79
CA SER A 37 -2.68 1.00 -2.14
C SER A 37 -3.77 0.25 -2.89
N ALA A 38 -3.73 0.33 -4.21
CA ALA A 38 -4.65 -0.39 -5.07
C ALA A 38 -4.08 -0.50 -6.48
N GLY A 39 -4.74 -1.26 -7.32
CA GLY A 39 -4.36 -1.42 -8.70
C GLY A 39 -5.55 -1.38 -9.63
N THR A 40 -5.28 -1.40 -10.92
CA THR A 40 -6.32 -1.53 -11.94
C THR A 40 -6.68 -3.00 -12.19
N GLU A 41 -5.80 -3.90 -11.77
CA GLU A 41 -6.01 -5.36 -11.80
C GLU A 41 -5.53 -5.92 -10.47
N THR A 42 -6.02 -7.08 -10.10
CA THR A 42 -5.55 -7.74 -8.89
C THR A 42 -4.80 -9.02 -9.23
N VAL A 43 -3.97 -9.46 -8.31
CA VAL A 43 -3.28 -10.75 -8.38
C VAL A 43 -3.60 -11.52 -7.10
N PRO A 44 -3.48 -12.88 -7.13
CA PRO A 44 -3.81 -13.67 -5.94
C PRO A 44 -2.93 -13.38 -4.73
N GLN A 45 -1.69 -12.96 -4.95
CA GLN A 45 -0.75 -12.72 -3.88
C GLN A 45 0.07 -11.48 -4.16
N ILE A 46 0.49 -10.79 -3.09
CA ILE A 46 1.51 -9.75 -3.18
C ILE A 46 2.81 -10.40 -3.66
N ASN A 47 3.62 -9.66 -4.40
CA ASN A 47 4.92 -10.16 -4.87
C ASN A 47 5.73 -10.67 -3.67
N GLN A 48 6.14 -11.94 -3.72
CA GLN A 48 6.77 -12.59 -2.58
C GLN A 48 8.18 -12.07 -2.31
N ASP A 49 8.87 -11.59 -3.32
CA ASP A 49 10.17 -10.95 -3.10
C ASP A 49 10.02 -9.65 -2.34
N ALA A 50 8.96 -8.89 -2.62
CA ALA A 50 8.66 -7.67 -1.89
C ALA A 50 8.32 -7.97 -0.43
N VAL A 51 7.49 -9.00 -0.19
CA VAL A 51 7.14 -9.42 1.16
C VAL A 51 8.39 -9.77 1.95
N ARG A 52 9.26 -10.56 1.35
CA ARG A 52 10.49 -11.02 1.99
C ARG A 52 11.43 -9.85 2.29
N LEU A 53 11.60 -8.95 1.32
CA LEU A 53 12.50 -7.82 1.46
C LEU A 53 12.04 -6.88 2.58
N ILE A 54 10.77 -6.54 2.61
CA ILE A 54 10.23 -5.62 3.61
C ILE A 54 10.30 -6.25 5.00
N LYS A 55 10.04 -7.54 5.11
CA LYS A 55 10.17 -8.22 6.38
C LYS A 55 11.61 -8.22 6.86
N GLN A 56 12.55 -8.45 5.95
CA GLN A 56 13.98 -8.48 6.29
C GLN A 56 14.51 -7.12 6.71
N LEU A 57 14.09 -6.06 6.01
CA LEU A 57 14.60 -4.71 6.27
C LEU A 57 13.90 -4.01 7.43
N TYR A 58 12.61 -4.25 7.61
CA TYR A 58 11.80 -3.48 8.57
C TYR A 58 11.03 -4.35 9.56
N GLY A 59 11.06 -5.66 9.41
CA GLY A 59 10.30 -6.55 10.28
C GLY A 59 8.80 -6.51 10.07
N ILE A 60 8.34 -5.98 8.92
CA ILE A 60 6.93 -5.86 8.60
C ILE A 60 6.48 -7.04 7.76
N ASP A 61 5.42 -7.72 8.18
CA ASP A 61 4.79 -8.76 7.37
C ASP A 61 3.63 -8.15 6.61
N MET A 62 3.87 -7.81 5.35
CA MET A 62 2.87 -7.15 4.51
C MET A 62 1.63 -8.00 4.30
N GLU A 63 1.77 -9.32 4.28
CA GLU A 63 0.63 -10.20 4.02
C GLU A 63 -0.38 -10.25 5.17
N GLN A 64 0.02 -9.87 6.36
CA GLN A 64 -0.90 -9.83 7.50
C GLN A 64 -1.86 -8.64 7.43
N ALA A 65 -1.42 -7.54 6.83
CA ALA A 65 -2.18 -6.28 6.83
C ALA A 65 -2.62 -5.84 5.44
N GLN A 66 -2.06 -6.42 4.40
CA GLN A 66 -2.25 -5.92 3.05
C GLN A 66 -2.57 -7.07 2.09
N TYR A 67 -3.27 -6.74 1.02
CA TYR A 67 -3.59 -7.68 -0.05
C TYR A 67 -3.76 -6.89 -1.35
N SER A 68 -3.64 -7.58 -2.47
CA SER A 68 -3.86 -6.95 -3.78
C SER A 68 -5.34 -6.63 -3.95
N LYS A 69 -5.66 -5.38 -4.30
CA LYS A 69 -7.05 -4.93 -4.38
C LYS A 69 -7.24 -3.89 -5.48
N LEU A 70 -8.48 -3.75 -5.89
CA LEU A 70 -8.85 -2.78 -6.91
C LEU A 70 -9.08 -1.41 -6.28
N LEU A 71 -8.95 -0.38 -7.11
CA LEU A 71 -9.13 0.99 -6.67
C LEU A 71 -10.50 1.23 -6.04
N ASN A 72 -11.55 0.62 -6.58
CA ASN A 72 -12.90 0.81 -6.06
C ASN A 72 -13.15 0.13 -4.71
N GLU A 73 -12.20 -0.64 -4.22
CA GLU A 73 -12.29 -1.23 -2.88
C GLU A 73 -11.77 -0.30 -1.79
N LEU A 74 -11.17 0.82 -2.18
CA LEU A 74 -10.65 1.78 -1.22
C LEU A 74 -11.72 2.73 -0.73
N PRO A 75 -11.60 3.25 0.50
CA PRO A 75 -12.42 4.39 0.92
C PRO A 75 -12.06 5.61 0.08
N PRO A 76 -12.86 6.68 0.13
CA PRO A 76 -12.46 7.92 -0.52
C PRO A 76 -11.09 8.38 -0.01
N VAL A 77 -10.20 8.73 -0.94
CA VAL A 77 -8.85 9.18 -0.59
C VAL A 77 -8.65 10.62 -1.03
N ASP A 78 -7.73 11.30 -0.35
CA ASP A 78 -7.46 12.71 -0.62
C ASP A 78 -6.39 12.90 -1.68
N ILE A 79 -5.44 11.97 -1.74
CA ILE A 79 -4.29 12.06 -2.65
C ILE A 79 -4.10 10.71 -3.32
N VAL A 80 -3.92 10.73 -4.63
CA VAL A 80 -3.62 9.52 -5.42
C VAL A 80 -2.23 9.69 -6.03
N ILE A 81 -1.35 8.73 -5.77
CA ILE A 81 -0.01 8.71 -6.32
C ILE A 81 0.10 7.51 -7.25
N THR A 82 0.28 7.77 -8.53
CA THR A 82 0.44 6.70 -9.51
C THR A 82 1.91 6.30 -9.60
N MET A 83 2.14 5.01 -9.67
CA MET A 83 3.49 4.46 -9.63
C MET A 83 3.71 3.63 -10.89
N GLY A 84 4.20 4.28 -11.89
CA GLY A 84 4.63 3.73 -13.14
C GLY A 84 3.96 2.53 -13.71
#